data_4af3599e0c46280fd3899e904bd96851
#
_entry.id   4af3599e0c46280fd3899e904bd96851
#
_cell.length_a   1.000
_cell.length_b   1.000
_cell.length_c   1.000
_cell.angle_alpha   90.00
_cell.angle_beta   90.00
_cell.angle_gamma   90.00
#
_symmetry.space_group_name_H-M   'P 1'
#
loop_
_entity.id
_entity.type
_entity.pdbx_description
1 polymer ?
#
loop_
_entity_poly.entity_id
_entity_poly.type
_entity_poly.pdbx_seq_one_letter_code
_entity_poly.pdbx_strand_id
1 'polypeptide(L)'
;MGQVAEHNAQNQAIAGRNRAKLRNFEEQNRLYDREVMLDRAQYRNDMALEDIKQDDVYKAMVGQWTQEDQKLNRLFAESDQKIEKAVRSMYENEYAGTQTGRTAARLAGQSAKKLGQEKSEILHNLMMSKEESIVSKDIQTEEARSKSRDLYENIRFAPIHGPTPMAPEMEPKKSSASLILGLGQTVAGSSMFGD
;
A
#
# COMPACT_ATOMS: atom_id res chain seq x y z
N MET A 1 11.05 -37.56 -63.70
CA MET A 1 11.59 -37.59 -62.33
C MET A 1 11.71 -36.20 -61.67
N GLY A 2 11.83 -35.09 -62.42
CA GLY A 2 12.01 -33.75 -61.89
C GLY A 2 10.85 -33.21 -61.04
N GLN A 3 9.61 -33.42 -61.43
CA GLN A 3 8.45 -32.84 -60.75
C GLN A 3 8.17 -33.36 -59.30
N VAL A 4 8.50 -34.64 -59.03
CA VAL A 4 8.40 -35.22 -57.68
C VAL A 4 9.46 -34.65 -56.77
N ALA A 5 10.68 -34.46 -57.26
CA ALA A 5 11.78 -33.82 -56.50
C ALA A 5 11.47 -32.36 -56.16
N GLU A 6 10.94 -31.63 -57.12
CA GLU A 6 10.54 -30.22 -56.94
C GLU A 6 9.36 -30.08 -55.95
N HIS A 7 8.35 -30.92 -56.01
CA HIS A 7 7.25 -30.93 -55.02
C HIS A 7 7.73 -31.25 -53.62
N ASN A 8 8.64 -32.20 -53.47
CA ASN A 8 9.24 -32.51 -52.16
C ASN A 8 10.09 -31.35 -51.62
N ALA A 9 10.87 -30.70 -52.47
CA ALA A 9 11.66 -29.52 -52.09
C ALA A 9 10.74 -28.35 -51.63
N GLN A 10 9.63 -28.11 -52.34
CA GLN A 10 8.66 -27.10 -51.98
C GLN A 10 7.98 -27.40 -50.61
N ASN A 11 7.58 -28.67 -50.38
CA ASN A 11 7.00 -29.08 -49.09
C ASN A 11 8.02 -29.00 -47.93
N GLN A 12 9.28 -29.27 -48.17
CA GLN A 12 10.35 -29.08 -47.18
C GLN A 12 10.56 -27.60 -46.88
N ALA A 13 10.52 -26.72 -47.89
CA ALA A 13 10.61 -25.27 -47.69
C ALA A 13 9.43 -24.72 -46.89
N ILE A 14 8.20 -25.17 -47.18
CA ILE A 14 6.98 -24.83 -46.38
C ILE A 14 7.14 -25.30 -44.93
N ALA A 15 7.62 -26.54 -44.72
CA ALA A 15 7.85 -27.06 -43.36
C ALA A 15 8.94 -26.26 -42.62
N GLY A 16 9.97 -25.81 -43.30
CA GLY A 16 11.00 -24.94 -42.77
C GLY A 16 10.44 -23.58 -42.32
N ARG A 17 9.64 -22.92 -43.18
CA ARG A 17 8.99 -21.65 -42.85
C ARG A 17 8.02 -21.79 -41.67
N ASN A 18 7.22 -22.85 -41.66
CA ASN A 18 6.30 -23.10 -40.58
C ASN A 18 7.02 -23.36 -39.25
N ARG A 19 8.16 -24.07 -39.25
CA ARG A 19 8.98 -24.22 -38.03
C ARG A 19 9.58 -22.88 -37.55
N ALA A 20 9.99 -22.02 -38.47
CA ALA A 20 10.48 -20.69 -38.13
C ALA A 20 9.39 -19.82 -37.51
N LYS A 21 8.16 -19.82 -38.10
CA LYS A 21 6.99 -19.11 -37.55
C LYS A 21 6.63 -19.60 -36.13
N LEU A 22 6.67 -20.94 -35.93
CA LEU A 22 6.43 -21.53 -34.60
C LEU A 22 7.49 -21.09 -33.57
N ARG A 23 8.76 -21.15 -33.91
CA ARG A 23 9.84 -20.73 -32.98
C ARG A 23 9.71 -19.26 -32.61
N ASN A 24 9.43 -18.39 -33.57
CA ASN A 24 9.19 -16.96 -33.29
C ASN A 24 7.99 -16.74 -32.38
N PHE A 25 6.92 -17.47 -32.60
CA PHE A 25 5.73 -17.41 -31.75
C PHE A 25 6.02 -17.89 -30.32
N GLU A 26 6.74 -19.00 -30.16
CA GLU A 26 7.15 -19.52 -28.86
C GLU A 26 8.05 -18.53 -28.13
N GLU A 27 8.96 -17.87 -28.86
CA GLU A 27 9.82 -16.84 -28.28
C GLU A 27 9.01 -15.60 -27.83
N GLN A 28 8.08 -15.12 -28.66
CA GLN A 28 7.18 -14.02 -28.31
C GLN A 28 6.31 -14.35 -27.10
N ASN A 29 5.77 -15.56 -27.01
CA ASN A 29 5.01 -16.01 -25.84
C ASN A 29 5.89 -16.03 -24.57
N ARG A 30 7.11 -16.55 -24.66
CA ARG A 30 8.04 -16.55 -23.52
C ARG A 30 8.40 -15.14 -23.05
N LEU A 31 8.58 -14.21 -23.96
CA LEU A 31 8.84 -12.81 -23.61
C LEU A 31 7.62 -12.18 -22.96
N TYR A 32 6.44 -12.37 -23.53
CA TYR A 32 5.18 -11.90 -22.97
C TYR A 32 4.92 -12.46 -21.56
N ASP A 33 5.06 -13.76 -21.36
CA ASP A 33 4.88 -14.41 -20.06
C ASP A 33 5.85 -13.86 -19.01
N ARG A 34 7.11 -13.62 -19.43
CA ARG A 34 8.13 -13.03 -18.57
C ARG A 34 7.77 -11.60 -18.16
N GLU A 35 7.31 -10.78 -19.10
CA GLU A 35 6.87 -9.41 -18.85
C GLU A 35 5.69 -9.39 -17.86
N VAL A 36 4.67 -10.22 -18.13
CA VAL A 36 3.50 -10.38 -17.24
C VAL A 36 3.91 -10.79 -15.82
N MET A 37 4.86 -11.72 -15.69
CA MET A 37 5.37 -12.16 -14.38
C MET A 37 6.10 -11.04 -13.64
N LEU A 38 6.96 -10.28 -14.35
CA LEU A 38 7.70 -9.17 -13.77
C LEU A 38 6.77 -8.07 -13.28
N ASP A 39 5.81 -7.67 -14.11
CA ASP A 39 4.84 -6.63 -13.76
C ASP A 39 4.00 -7.04 -12.55
N ARG A 40 3.55 -8.29 -12.50
CA ARG A 40 2.81 -8.81 -11.34
C ARG A 40 3.68 -8.86 -10.08
N ALA A 41 4.95 -9.21 -10.21
CA ALA A 41 5.87 -9.24 -9.08
C ALA A 41 6.13 -7.82 -8.55
N GLN A 42 6.36 -6.85 -9.44
CA GLN A 42 6.51 -5.44 -9.08
C GLN A 42 5.25 -4.90 -8.41
N TYR A 43 4.07 -5.13 -8.99
CA TYR A 43 2.81 -4.69 -8.41
C TYR A 43 2.59 -5.25 -6.99
N ARG A 44 2.88 -6.55 -6.77
CA ARG A 44 2.76 -7.15 -5.43
C ARG A 44 3.75 -6.54 -4.43
N ASN A 45 4.97 -6.27 -4.89
CA ASN A 45 5.98 -5.63 -4.05
C ASN A 45 5.59 -4.19 -3.69
N ASP A 46 5.09 -3.43 -4.66
CA ASP A 46 4.60 -2.07 -4.43
C ASP A 46 3.44 -2.05 -3.43
N MET A 47 2.47 -2.97 -3.58
CA MET A 47 1.36 -3.14 -2.64
C MET A 47 1.85 -3.48 -1.22
N ALA A 48 2.79 -4.41 -1.10
CA ALA A 48 3.34 -4.78 0.20
C ALA A 48 4.10 -3.62 0.87
N LEU A 49 4.81 -2.81 0.08
CA LEU A 49 5.48 -1.60 0.58
C LEU A 49 4.49 -0.53 1.05
N GLU A 50 3.38 -0.35 0.34
CA GLU A 50 2.33 0.58 0.75
C GLU A 50 1.62 0.12 2.04
N ASP A 51 1.37 -1.18 2.19
CA ASP A 51 0.82 -1.74 3.44
C ASP A 51 1.76 -1.47 4.64
N ILE A 52 3.08 -1.64 4.45
CA ILE A 52 4.08 -1.33 5.49
C ILE A 52 4.06 0.16 5.84
N LYS A 53 4.07 1.05 4.85
CA LYS A 53 4.02 2.49 5.09
C LYS A 53 2.75 2.90 5.84
N GLN A 54 1.63 2.28 5.53
CA GLN A 54 0.37 2.55 6.20
C GLN A 54 0.40 2.10 7.66
N ASP A 55 0.95 0.92 7.93
CA ASP A 55 1.17 0.43 9.30
C ASP A 55 2.10 1.37 10.09
N ASP A 56 3.16 1.89 9.46
CA ASP A 56 4.07 2.85 10.07
C ASP A 56 3.38 4.20 10.40
N VAL A 57 2.48 4.69 9.55
CA VAL A 57 1.67 5.89 9.84
C VAL A 57 0.81 5.68 11.09
N TYR A 58 0.13 4.55 11.20
CA TYR A 58 -0.68 4.23 12.37
C TYR A 58 0.16 4.02 13.63
N LYS A 59 1.30 3.34 13.54
CA LYS A 59 2.23 3.18 14.67
C LYS A 59 2.77 4.52 15.17
N ALA A 60 3.13 5.42 14.25
CA ALA A 60 3.57 6.75 14.60
C ALA A 60 2.48 7.55 15.34
N MET A 61 1.23 7.50 14.86
CA MET A 61 0.08 8.13 15.52
C MET A 61 -0.14 7.57 16.94
N VAL A 62 -0.16 6.24 17.09
CA VAL A 62 -0.32 5.59 18.41
C VAL A 62 0.84 5.96 19.35
N GLY A 63 2.07 6.04 18.80
CA GLY A 63 3.23 6.50 19.56
C GLY A 63 3.07 7.92 20.09
N GLN A 64 2.56 8.84 19.26
CA GLN A 64 2.28 10.22 19.66
C GLN A 64 1.16 10.29 20.72
N TRP A 65 0.09 9.52 20.57
CA TRP A 65 -0.96 9.43 21.58
C TRP A 65 -0.43 8.94 22.93
N THR A 66 0.44 7.93 22.91
CA THR A 66 1.07 7.42 24.13
C THR A 66 1.90 8.50 24.82
N GLN A 67 2.63 9.31 24.06
CA GLN A 67 3.39 10.44 24.61
C GLN A 67 2.49 11.50 25.23
N GLU A 68 1.36 11.85 24.59
CA GLU A 68 0.39 12.78 25.12
C GLU A 68 -0.26 12.25 26.43
N ASP A 69 -0.60 10.96 26.48
CA ASP A 69 -1.11 10.33 27.70
C ASP A 69 -0.11 10.33 28.83
N GLN A 70 1.19 10.10 28.53
CA GLN A 70 2.26 10.19 29.53
C GLN A 70 2.43 11.61 30.06
N LYS A 71 2.37 12.63 29.19
CA LYS A 71 2.41 14.05 29.62
C LYS A 71 1.22 14.37 30.54
N LEU A 72 0.03 13.96 30.15
CA LEU A 72 -1.18 14.17 30.92
C LEU A 72 -1.09 13.51 32.30
N ASN A 73 -0.64 12.25 32.36
CA ASN A 73 -0.44 11.54 33.62
C ASN A 73 0.60 12.22 34.53
N ARG A 74 1.69 12.78 33.98
CA ARG A 74 2.66 13.58 34.75
C ARG A 74 2.02 14.85 35.31
N LEU A 75 1.23 15.57 34.50
CA LEU A 75 0.51 16.76 34.94
C LEU A 75 -0.49 16.46 36.06
N PHE A 76 -1.18 15.32 36.00
CA PHE A 76 -2.04 14.84 37.09
C PHE A 76 -1.26 14.61 38.36
N ALA A 77 -0.15 13.86 38.30
CA ALA A 77 0.69 13.57 39.45
C ALA A 77 1.30 14.85 40.06
N GLU A 78 1.75 15.80 39.22
CA GLU A 78 2.24 17.10 39.68
C GLU A 78 1.14 17.93 40.33
N SER A 79 -0.06 17.90 39.78
CA SER A 79 -1.24 18.59 40.33
C SER A 79 -1.63 18.03 41.69
N ASP A 80 -1.64 16.72 41.85
CA ASP A 80 -1.88 16.06 43.15
C ASP A 80 -0.84 16.46 44.18
N GLN A 81 0.46 16.48 43.82
CA GLN A 81 1.50 16.94 44.73
C GLN A 81 1.37 18.41 45.11
N LYS A 82 0.94 19.28 44.18
CA LYS A 82 0.68 20.71 44.47
C LYS A 82 -0.49 20.85 45.42
N ILE A 83 -1.58 20.12 45.23
CA ILE A 83 -2.75 20.12 46.11
C ILE A 83 -2.34 19.61 47.51
N GLU A 84 -1.56 18.51 47.59
CA GLU A 84 -1.08 17.97 48.86
C GLU A 84 -0.24 19.02 49.62
N LYS A 85 0.73 19.66 48.93
CA LYS A 85 1.55 20.73 49.51
C LYS A 85 0.73 21.89 49.97
N ALA A 86 -0.28 22.35 49.20
CA ALA A 86 -1.16 23.44 49.58
C ALA A 86 -2.00 23.08 50.83
N VAL A 87 -2.47 21.84 50.92
CA VAL A 87 -3.21 21.34 52.10
C VAL A 87 -2.25 21.28 53.31
N ARG A 88 -1.06 20.73 53.15
CA ARG A 88 -0.05 20.65 54.24
C ARG A 88 0.32 22.04 54.75
N SER A 89 0.61 22.98 53.85
CA SER A 89 0.93 24.36 54.24
C SER A 89 -0.20 25.05 54.99
N MET A 90 -1.45 24.75 54.66
CA MET A 90 -2.63 25.26 55.40
C MET A 90 -2.61 24.73 56.83
N TYR A 91 -2.42 23.42 57.04
CA TYR A 91 -2.34 22.81 58.38
C TYR A 91 -1.17 23.36 59.21
N GLU A 92 0.00 23.46 58.60
CA GLU A 92 1.21 23.99 59.27
C GLU A 92 0.98 25.44 59.75
N ASN A 93 0.37 26.29 58.92
CA ASN A 93 0.02 27.66 59.27
C ASN A 93 -1.05 27.74 60.35
N GLU A 94 -2.03 26.81 60.38
CA GLU A 94 -3.07 26.75 61.37
C GLU A 94 -2.52 26.30 62.75
N TYR A 95 -1.58 25.36 62.78
CA TYR A 95 -0.93 24.90 64.02
C TYR A 95 0.16 25.86 64.56
N ALA A 96 0.79 26.65 63.69
CA ALA A 96 1.82 27.64 64.11
C ALA A 96 1.21 28.90 64.77
N GLY A 97 -0.08 29.11 64.59
CA GLY A 97 -0.77 30.26 65.19
C GLY A 97 -1.23 29.99 66.59
N THR A 98 -0.48 30.45 67.61
CA THR A 98 -0.84 30.44 69.03
C THR A 98 -1.98 31.40 69.38
N GLN A 99 -2.71 31.91 68.42
CA GLN A 99 -3.80 32.89 68.62
C GLN A 99 -5.13 32.17 68.83
N THR A 100 -5.79 32.48 69.92
CA THR A 100 -7.12 31.99 70.28
C THR A 100 -8.18 33.06 70.05
N GLY A 101 -9.41 32.65 69.69
CA GLY A 101 -10.56 33.56 69.59
C GLY A 101 -10.91 34.00 68.14
N ARG A 102 -11.57 35.17 68.01
CA ARG A 102 -12.08 35.71 66.76
C ARG A 102 -11.00 35.89 65.67
N THR A 103 -9.76 36.14 66.04
CA THR A 103 -8.64 36.33 65.09
C THR A 103 -8.22 35.01 64.49
N ALA A 104 -8.17 33.93 65.27
CA ALA A 104 -7.87 32.59 64.80
C ALA A 104 -8.94 32.10 63.79
N ALA A 105 -10.21 32.27 64.09
CA ALA A 105 -11.31 31.92 63.15
C ALA A 105 -11.24 32.72 61.85
N ARG A 106 -10.83 33.97 61.86
CA ARG A 106 -10.70 34.81 60.66
C ARG A 106 -9.48 34.35 59.82
N LEU A 107 -8.37 34.00 60.43
CA LEU A 107 -7.19 33.49 59.77
C LEU A 107 -7.47 32.09 59.12
N ALA A 108 -8.12 31.19 59.84
CA ALA A 108 -8.52 29.90 59.30
C ALA A 108 -9.47 30.07 58.10
N GLY A 109 -10.42 30.98 58.15
CA GLY A 109 -11.29 31.30 57.03
C GLY A 109 -10.54 31.86 55.80
N GLN A 110 -9.52 32.69 56.01
CA GLN A 110 -8.69 33.23 54.95
C GLN A 110 -7.80 32.14 54.34
N SER A 111 -7.20 31.26 55.13
CA SER A 111 -6.40 30.11 54.68
C SER A 111 -7.25 29.12 53.88
N ALA A 112 -8.47 28.81 54.35
CA ALA A 112 -9.40 27.93 53.62
C ALA A 112 -9.82 28.53 52.27
N LYS A 113 -10.10 29.87 52.22
CA LYS A 113 -10.42 30.55 50.96
C LYS A 113 -9.25 30.51 50.00
N LYS A 114 -8.03 30.75 50.45
CA LYS A 114 -6.82 30.69 49.64
C LYS A 114 -6.59 29.29 49.10
N LEU A 115 -6.71 28.24 49.91
CA LEU A 115 -6.62 26.85 49.49
C LEU A 115 -7.70 26.53 48.42
N GLY A 116 -8.94 27.01 48.60
CA GLY A 116 -10.00 26.82 47.63
C GLY A 116 -9.68 27.46 46.26
N GLN A 117 -9.08 28.65 46.27
CA GLN A 117 -8.64 29.34 45.05
C GLN A 117 -7.49 28.57 44.37
N GLU A 118 -6.48 28.18 45.11
CA GLU A 118 -5.33 27.39 44.58
C GLU A 118 -5.78 26.05 43.99
N LYS A 119 -6.68 25.33 44.67
CA LYS A 119 -7.28 24.10 44.13
C LYS A 119 -8.09 24.35 42.87
N SER A 120 -8.88 25.38 42.82
CA SER A 120 -9.68 25.75 41.65
C SER A 120 -8.79 26.07 40.44
N GLU A 121 -7.68 26.80 40.65
CA GLU A 121 -6.73 27.12 39.61
C GLU A 121 -6.01 25.90 39.10
N ILE A 122 -5.55 25.00 39.99
CA ILE A 122 -4.90 23.75 39.63
C ILE A 122 -5.86 22.88 38.80
N LEU A 123 -7.10 22.72 39.21
CA LEU A 123 -8.11 21.96 38.50
C LEU A 123 -8.46 22.57 37.14
N HIS A 124 -8.57 23.89 37.07
CA HIS A 124 -8.80 24.59 35.81
C HIS A 124 -7.66 24.34 34.80
N ASN A 125 -6.41 24.51 35.24
CA ASN A 125 -5.24 24.25 34.41
C ASN A 125 -5.19 22.79 33.94
N LEU A 126 -5.56 21.84 34.80
CA LEU A 126 -5.63 20.42 34.45
C LEU A 126 -6.71 20.12 33.40
N MET A 127 -7.91 20.77 33.53
CA MET A 127 -8.97 20.64 32.53
C MET A 127 -8.56 21.21 31.18
N MET A 128 -7.93 22.39 31.18
CA MET A 128 -7.39 22.98 29.95
C MET A 128 -6.36 22.06 29.27
N SER A 129 -5.41 21.52 30.05
CA SER A 129 -4.40 20.57 29.50
C SER A 129 -5.03 19.29 28.97
N LYS A 130 -6.13 18.82 29.58
CA LYS A 130 -6.89 17.67 29.06
C LYS A 130 -7.57 17.99 27.74
N GLU A 131 -8.20 19.15 27.60
CA GLU A 131 -8.82 19.62 26.35
C GLU A 131 -7.76 19.77 25.25
N GLU A 132 -6.62 20.39 25.55
CA GLU A 132 -5.49 20.50 24.60
C GLU A 132 -5.01 19.15 24.14
N SER A 133 -4.92 18.16 25.03
CA SER A 133 -4.52 16.80 24.68
C SER A 133 -5.53 16.11 23.75
N ILE A 134 -6.84 16.32 23.98
CA ILE A 134 -7.90 15.79 23.11
C ILE A 134 -7.79 16.41 21.71
N VAL A 135 -7.69 17.74 21.63
CA VAL A 135 -7.54 18.45 20.35
C VAL A 135 -6.27 18.02 19.62
N SER A 136 -5.15 17.87 20.35
CA SER A 136 -3.90 17.36 19.77
C SER A 136 -4.07 15.97 19.16
N LYS A 137 -4.74 15.05 19.85
CA LYS A 137 -5.03 13.71 19.34
C LYS A 137 -5.94 13.72 18.11
N ASP A 138 -6.92 14.60 18.08
CA ASP A 138 -7.80 14.76 16.92
C ASP A 138 -7.02 15.27 15.70
N ILE A 139 -6.15 16.26 15.88
CA ILE A 139 -5.27 16.76 14.81
C ILE A 139 -4.35 15.62 14.29
N GLN A 140 -3.71 14.88 15.20
CA GLN A 140 -2.84 13.74 14.82
C GLN A 140 -3.62 12.67 14.07
N THR A 141 -4.87 12.44 14.43
CA THR A 141 -5.76 11.50 13.74
C THR A 141 -6.06 11.96 12.32
N GLU A 142 -6.38 13.24 12.14
CA GLU A 142 -6.64 13.80 10.81
C GLU A 142 -5.38 13.83 9.94
N GLU A 143 -4.22 14.12 10.52
CA GLU A 143 -2.93 14.03 9.83
C GLU A 143 -2.63 12.59 9.38
N ALA A 144 -2.86 11.60 10.25
CA ALA A 144 -2.67 10.19 9.92
C ALA A 144 -3.64 9.74 8.81
N ARG A 145 -4.90 10.19 8.86
CA ARG A 145 -5.90 9.94 7.81
C ARG A 145 -5.50 10.59 6.48
N SER A 146 -5.01 11.82 6.50
CA SER A 146 -4.54 12.49 5.30
C SER A 146 -3.37 11.76 4.68
N LYS A 147 -2.34 11.42 5.47
CA LYS A 147 -1.20 10.62 5.01
C LYS A 147 -1.61 9.25 4.45
N SER A 148 -2.54 8.58 5.13
CA SER A 148 -3.09 7.31 4.66
C SER A 148 -3.81 7.47 3.32
N ARG A 149 -4.58 8.55 3.12
CA ARG A 149 -5.26 8.86 1.85
C ARG A 149 -4.26 9.13 0.74
N ASP A 150 -3.22 9.92 1.01
CA ASP A 150 -2.16 10.22 0.05
C ASP A 150 -1.42 8.95 -0.40
N LEU A 151 -1.21 7.99 0.51
CA LEU A 151 -0.64 6.69 0.19
C LEU A 151 -1.58 5.90 -0.74
N TYR A 152 -2.89 5.87 -0.47
CA TYR A 152 -3.86 5.20 -1.34
C TYR A 152 -3.98 5.82 -2.73
N GLU A 153 -3.89 7.14 -2.86
CA GLU A 153 -3.91 7.82 -4.15
C GLU A 153 -2.69 7.49 -5.02
N ASN A 154 -1.58 7.12 -4.40
CA ASN A 154 -0.35 6.72 -5.08
C ASN A 154 -0.29 5.22 -5.42
N ILE A 155 -1.26 4.40 -5.01
CA ILE A 155 -1.31 2.99 -5.37
C ILE A 155 -1.51 2.87 -6.88
N ARG A 156 -0.55 2.24 -7.54
CA ARG A 156 -0.65 1.92 -8.97
C ARG A 156 -1.82 0.95 -9.20
N PHE A 157 -2.58 1.20 -10.27
CA PHE A 157 -3.56 0.23 -10.74
C PHE A 157 -2.88 -1.08 -11.11
N ALA A 158 -3.60 -2.19 -10.97
CA ALA A 158 -3.11 -3.48 -11.44
C ALA A 158 -2.66 -3.38 -12.91
N PRO A 159 -1.50 -3.94 -13.28
CA PRO A 159 -0.98 -3.84 -14.63
C PRO A 159 -1.96 -4.48 -15.62
N ILE A 160 -2.30 -3.72 -16.66
CA ILE A 160 -3.10 -4.20 -17.78
C ILE A 160 -2.13 -4.65 -18.85
N HIS A 161 -2.05 -5.95 -19.07
CA HIS A 161 -1.18 -6.50 -20.10
C HIS A 161 -1.79 -6.34 -21.49
N GLY A 162 -0.94 -6.16 -22.49
CA GLY A 162 -1.34 -6.16 -23.89
C GLY A 162 -1.96 -7.50 -24.33
N PRO A 163 -2.48 -7.58 -25.55
CA PRO A 163 -3.03 -8.83 -26.07
C PRO A 163 -1.94 -9.91 -26.16
N THR A 164 -2.31 -11.15 -25.85
CA THR A 164 -1.41 -12.30 -26.01
C THR A 164 -0.97 -12.44 -27.48
N PRO A 165 0.26 -12.88 -27.73
CA PRO A 165 0.73 -13.15 -29.09
C PRO A 165 -0.22 -14.10 -29.81
N MET A 166 -0.58 -13.77 -31.07
CA MET A 166 -1.47 -14.62 -31.85
C MET A 166 -0.72 -15.77 -32.49
N ALA A 167 -1.33 -16.95 -32.49
CA ALA A 167 -0.77 -18.11 -33.16
C ALA A 167 -0.56 -17.83 -34.65
N PRO A 168 0.61 -18.19 -35.23
CA PRO A 168 0.89 -17.91 -36.63
C PRO A 168 0.07 -18.80 -37.55
N GLU A 169 -0.42 -18.21 -38.64
CA GLU A 169 -0.99 -18.98 -39.73
C GLU A 169 0.07 -19.88 -40.40
N MET A 170 -0.23 -21.17 -40.41
CA MET A 170 0.64 -22.17 -41.05
C MET A 170 0.33 -22.29 -42.54
N GLU A 171 1.38 -22.34 -43.34
CA GLU A 171 1.24 -22.58 -44.77
C GLU A 171 0.84 -24.04 -45.00
N PRO A 172 -0.25 -24.32 -45.76
CA PRO A 172 -0.61 -25.69 -46.07
C PRO A 172 0.43 -26.34 -46.99
N LYS A 173 0.72 -27.60 -46.74
CA LYS A 173 1.54 -28.39 -47.65
C LYS A 173 0.82 -28.56 -48.96
N LYS A 174 1.57 -28.56 -50.07
CA LYS A 174 1.00 -28.89 -51.37
C LYS A 174 0.54 -30.36 -51.41
N SER A 175 -0.68 -30.57 -51.84
CA SER A 175 -1.31 -31.88 -51.91
C SER A 175 -0.67 -32.72 -53.05
N SER A 176 -0.51 -34.01 -52.83
CA SER A 176 -0.11 -34.96 -53.86
C SER A 176 -1.09 -35.08 -55.04
N ALA A 177 -2.37 -34.64 -54.83
CA ALA A 177 -3.36 -34.57 -55.91
C ALA A 177 -2.95 -33.56 -57.00
N SER A 178 -2.31 -32.45 -56.64
CA SER A 178 -1.76 -31.48 -57.60
C SER A 178 -0.65 -32.01 -58.46
N LEU A 179 0.10 -33.00 -57.93
CA LEU A 179 1.16 -33.70 -58.62
C LEU A 179 0.63 -34.71 -59.65
N ILE A 180 -0.48 -35.41 -59.30
CA ILE A 180 -1.14 -36.37 -60.17
C ILE A 180 -1.81 -35.64 -61.36
N LEU A 181 -2.46 -34.50 -61.11
CA LEU A 181 -3.08 -33.66 -62.18
C LEU A 181 -2.00 -33.11 -63.15
N GLY A 182 -0.85 -32.65 -62.63
CA GLY A 182 0.27 -32.16 -63.45
C GLY A 182 0.89 -33.28 -64.30
N LEU A 183 1.02 -34.48 -63.79
CA LEU A 183 1.50 -35.64 -64.54
C LEU A 183 0.51 -36.13 -65.60
N GLY A 184 -0.78 -36.07 -65.31
CA GLY A 184 -1.83 -36.42 -66.25
C GLY A 184 -1.88 -35.50 -67.47
N GLN A 185 -1.65 -34.21 -67.33
CA GLN A 185 -1.59 -33.25 -68.45
C GLN A 185 -0.34 -33.45 -69.34
N THR A 186 0.79 -33.85 -68.79
CA THR A 186 2.01 -34.13 -69.60
C THR A 186 1.89 -35.40 -70.43
N VAL A 187 1.18 -36.40 -69.91
CA VAL A 187 0.95 -37.67 -70.65
C VAL A 187 -0.14 -37.46 -71.76
N ALA A 188 -1.19 -36.65 -71.49
CA ALA A 188 -2.19 -36.38 -72.51
C ALA A 188 -1.67 -35.52 -73.66
N GLY A 189 -0.68 -34.63 -73.41
CA GLY A 189 -0.05 -33.78 -74.42
C GLY A 189 0.93 -34.48 -75.33
N SER A 190 1.48 -35.66 -74.93
CA SER A 190 2.46 -36.44 -75.74
C SER A 190 1.86 -37.43 -76.69
N SER A 191 0.52 -37.65 -76.64
CA SER A 191 -0.16 -38.62 -77.51
C SER A 191 -0.79 -37.99 -78.77
N MET A 192 -0.65 -36.66 -79.00
CA MET A 192 -1.21 -35.96 -80.14
C MET A 192 -0.25 -35.64 -81.28
N PHE A 193 0.97 -36.11 -81.28
CA PHE A 193 1.87 -35.93 -82.41
C PHE A 193 2.54 -37.31 -82.70
N GLY A 194 1.80 -38.10 -83.43
CA GLY A 194 2.24 -39.35 -84.06
C GLY A 194 1.29 -39.75 -85.19
N ASP A 195 1.49 -39.11 -86.38
CA ASP A 195 1.35 -39.60 -87.70
C ASP A 195 2.00 -38.61 -88.68
#